data_409d7679c0fd286b92e7900df9374a6d
#
_entry.id   409d7679c0fd286b92e7900df9374a6d
#
_cell.length_a   1.000
_cell.length_b   1.000
_cell.length_c   1.000
_cell.angle_alpha   90.00
_cell.angle_beta   90.00
_cell.angle_gamma   90.00
#
_symmetry.space_group_name_H-M   'P 1'
#
loop_
_entity.id
_entity.type
_entity.pdbx_description
1 polymer ?
#
loop_
_entity_poly.entity_id
_entity_poly.type
_entity_poly.pdbx_seq_one_letter_code
_entity_poly.pdbx_strand_id
1 'polypeptide(L)'
;VKECCRSMSKPTTVGLEKLKRIGRYLKGNRRFVQVFRFQGPCGYVDVYVDANCADCLATRKSTSGGVVIVGVHVLGCWSCTQSTIALSSAESEYIAIVRGSAEGIGLCSVLMDFCTEASLRAWNDSSAARSICLRQGIGHVKHLATKILWVQQRVKRKDCL
;
A
#
# COMPACT_ATOMS: atom_id res chain seq x y z
N VAL A 1 14.16 5.54 -3.95
CA VAL A 1 14.84 5.47 -2.65
C VAL A 1 14.98 4.02 -2.19
N LYS A 2 13.89 3.24 -2.05
CA LYS A 2 13.87 1.84 -1.57
C LYS A 2 14.97 0.96 -2.19
N GLU A 3 15.12 0.98 -3.52
CA GLU A 3 16.12 0.16 -4.23
C GLU A 3 17.57 0.61 -3.95
N CYS A 4 17.80 1.89 -3.66
CA CYS A 4 19.11 2.36 -3.24
C CYS A 4 19.46 1.87 -1.83
N CYS A 5 18.47 1.87 -0.91
CA CYS A 5 18.66 1.37 0.45
C CYS A 5 19.07 -0.11 0.50
N ARG A 6 18.56 -0.93 -0.42
CA ARG A 6 18.94 -2.36 -0.51
C ARG A 6 20.41 -2.61 -0.84
N SER A 7 21.07 -1.65 -1.49
CA SER A 7 22.47 -1.76 -1.89
C SER A 7 23.44 -1.13 -0.89
N MET A 8 22.97 -0.60 0.24
CA MET A 8 23.82 0.13 1.19
C MET A 8 24.87 -0.76 1.87
N SER A 9 24.56 -2.01 2.15
CA SER A 9 25.51 -2.96 2.78
C SER A 9 26.60 -3.47 1.82
N LYS A 10 26.32 -3.46 0.50
CA LYS A 10 27.27 -3.81 -0.55
C LYS A 10 27.13 -2.82 -1.70
N PRO A 11 27.73 -1.62 -1.59
CA PRO A 11 27.56 -0.58 -2.58
C PRO A 11 28.20 -0.99 -3.92
N THR A 12 27.49 -0.72 -5.01
CA THR A 12 27.94 -0.98 -6.37
C THR A 12 27.97 0.32 -7.17
N THR A 13 28.71 0.36 -8.28
CA THR A 13 28.72 1.50 -9.19
C THR A 13 27.33 1.80 -9.73
N VAL A 14 26.54 0.76 -10.04
CA VAL A 14 25.13 0.89 -10.46
C VAL A 14 24.27 1.51 -9.34
N GLY A 15 24.48 1.12 -8.08
CA GLY A 15 23.82 1.72 -6.93
C GLY A 15 24.15 3.21 -6.80
N LEU A 16 25.42 3.57 -7.00
CA LEU A 16 25.86 4.98 -6.97
C LEU A 16 25.22 5.82 -8.08
N GLU A 17 25.09 5.28 -9.30
CA GLU A 17 24.42 5.98 -10.40
C GLU A 17 22.93 6.21 -10.11
N LYS A 18 22.24 5.24 -9.53
CA LYS A 18 20.85 5.40 -9.06
C LYS A 18 20.74 6.52 -8.00
N LEU A 19 21.68 6.55 -7.06
CA LEU A 19 21.72 7.58 -6.02
C LEU A 19 21.99 8.97 -6.59
N LYS A 20 22.95 9.10 -7.53
CA LYS A 20 23.22 10.35 -8.26
C LYS A 20 21.97 10.85 -9.00
N ARG A 21 21.16 9.93 -9.58
CA ARG A 21 19.91 10.29 -10.26
C ARG A 21 18.91 10.92 -9.28
N ILE A 22 18.76 10.33 -8.09
CA ILE A 22 17.92 10.90 -7.03
C ILE A 22 18.45 12.28 -6.61
N GLY A 23 19.77 12.40 -6.39
CA GLY A 23 20.40 13.68 -6.05
C GLY A 23 20.17 14.78 -7.09
N ARG A 24 20.25 14.45 -8.39
CA ARG A 24 19.94 15.40 -9.48
C ARG A 24 18.46 15.83 -9.45
N TYR A 25 17.54 14.90 -9.21
CA TYR A 25 16.12 15.20 -9.08
C TYR A 25 15.86 16.15 -7.91
N LEU A 26 16.43 15.88 -6.74
CA LEU A 26 16.28 16.73 -5.56
C LEU A 26 16.94 18.12 -5.76
N LYS A 27 18.09 18.19 -6.46
CA LYS A 27 18.74 19.45 -6.81
C LYS A 27 17.86 20.31 -7.72
N GLY A 28 17.16 19.70 -8.67
CA GLY A 28 16.21 20.39 -9.57
C GLY A 28 14.92 20.82 -8.85
N ASN A 29 14.55 20.09 -7.78
CA ASN A 29 13.31 20.31 -7.04
C ASN A 29 13.66 20.60 -5.56
N ARG A 30 14.29 21.73 -5.31
CA ARG A 30 14.86 22.08 -3.99
C ARG A 30 13.80 22.29 -2.90
N ARG A 31 12.57 22.58 -3.29
CA ARG A 31 11.51 22.91 -2.36
C ARG A 31 10.21 22.21 -2.76
N PHE A 32 9.82 21.22 -1.97
CA PHE A 32 8.48 20.64 -2.01
C PHE A 32 7.69 21.23 -0.85
N VAL A 33 6.53 21.79 -1.17
CA VAL A 33 5.60 22.30 -0.16
C VAL A 33 4.32 21.51 -0.28
N GLN A 34 3.99 20.77 0.76
CA GLN A 34 2.68 20.15 0.90
C GLN A 34 1.80 21.10 1.69
N VAL A 35 0.70 21.57 1.06
CA VAL A 35 -0.23 22.51 1.67
C VAL A 35 -1.44 21.75 2.17
N PHE A 36 -1.68 21.79 3.47
CA PHE A 36 -2.89 21.30 4.10
C PHE A 36 -3.85 22.47 4.27
N ARG A 37 -4.79 22.59 3.33
CA ARG A 37 -5.84 23.60 3.43
C ARG A 37 -6.90 23.15 4.41
N PHE A 38 -7.58 24.10 5.05
CA PHE A 38 -8.71 23.76 5.89
C PHE A 38 -9.77 22.99 5.07
N GLN A 39 -10.27 21.89 5.64
CA GLN A 39 -11.38 21.12 5.12
C GLN A 39 -12.30 20.72 6.27
N GLY A 40 -13.57 20.55 6.00
CA GLY A 40 -14.51 20.00 6.99
C GLY A 40 -14.20 18.55 7.34
N PRO A 41 -14.87 17.99 8.35
CA PRO A 41 -14.74 16.59 8.72
C PRO A 41 -15.00 15.69 7.50
N CYS A 42 -14.08 14.73 7.27
CA CYS A 42 -14.18 13.77 6.18
C CYS A 42 -14.66 12.44 6.72
N GLY A 43 -15.77 11.93 6.23
CA GLY A 43 -16.35 10.65 6.63
C GLY A 43 -15.62 9.41 6.08
N TYR A 44 -14.55 9.60 5.29
CA TYR A 44 -13.84 8.50 4.65
C TYR A 44 -12.33 8.67 4.72
N VAL A 45 -11.65 7.53 4.90
CA VAL A 45 -10.22 7.35 4.66
C VAL A 45 -10.08 6.56 3.37
N ASP A 46 -9.55 7.18 2.34
CA ASP A 46 -9.31 6.56 1.04
C ASP A 46 -7.89 6.00 0.98
N VAL A 47 -7.76 4.72 0.66
CA VAL A 47 -6.47 4.05 0.52
C VAL A 47 -6.36 3.46 -0.88
N TYR A 48 -5.47 4.01 -1.68
CA TYR A 48 -5.15 3.51 -3.02
C TYR A 48 -3.97 2.57 -2.91
N VAL A 49 -4.09 1.37 -3.45
CA VAL A 49 -3.05 0.35 -3.40
C VAL A 49 -2.79 -0.26 -4.76
N ASP A 50 -1.54 -0.63 -4.98
CA ASP A 50 -1.06 -1.27 -6.19
C ASP A 50 0.06 -2.25 -5.86
N ALA A 51 0.28 -3.27 -6.70
CA ALA A 51 1.37 -4.21 -6.53
C ALA A 51 2.10 -4.49 -7.84
N ASN A 52 3.42 -4.33 -7.82
CA ASN A 52 4.27 -4.75 -8.92
C ASN A 52 4.68 -6.22 -8.70
N CYS A 53 4.06 -7.13 -9.48
CA CYS A 53 4.21 -8.57 -9.34
C CYS A 53 5.61 -9.02 -9.71
N ALA A 54 6.27 -9.79 -8.82
CA ALA A 54 7.58 -10.41 -9.01
C ALA A 54 8.69 -9.45 -9.49
N ASP A 55 8.61 -8.17 -9.16
CA ASP A 55 9.50 -7.08 -9.57
C ASP A 55 10.96 -7.31 -9.15
N CYS A 56 11.20 -7.90 -8.00
CA CYS A 56 12.54 -8.17 -7.54
C CYS A 56 13.16 -9.38 -8.27
N LEU A 57 14.02 -9.14 -9.24
CA LEU A 57 14.66 -10.20 -10.03
C LEU A 57 15.43 -11.21 -9.18
N ALA A 58 16.08 -10.77 -8.09
CA ALA A 58 16.88 -11.63 -7.22
C ALA A 58 16.03 -12.54 -6.32
N THR A 59 14.89 -12.04 -5.80
CA THR A 59 14.06 -12.76 -4.83
C THR A 59 12.70 -13.16 -5.36
N ARG A 60 12.33 -12.67 -6.55
CA ARG A 60 11.01 -12.82 -7.19
C ARG A 60 9.85 -12.36 -6.29
N LYS A 61 10.14 -11.56 -5.28
CA LYS A 61 9.13 -10.95 -4.41
C LYS A 61 8.51 -9.74 -5.09
N SER A 62 7.22 -9.57 -4.88
CA SER A 62 6.44 -8.42 -5.35
C SER A 62 6.67 -7.19 -4.48
N THR A 63 6.38 -6.03 -5.02
CA THR A 63 6.40 -4.76 -4.29
C THR A 63 4.97 -4.26 -4.15
N SER A 64 4.54 -3.95 -2.93
CA SER A 64 3.29 -3.22 -2.69
C SER A 64 3.56 -1.75 -2.51
N GLY A 65 2.74 -0.92 -3.14
CA GLY A 65 2.67 0.52 -2.96
C GLY A 65 1.30 0.95 -2.48
N GLY A 66 1.22 2.10 -1.84
CA GLY A 66 -0.06 2.68 -1.49
C GLY A 66 0.04 4.12 -1.05
N VAL A 67 -1.11 4.79 -1.09
CA VAL A 67 -1.31 6.18 -0.68
C VAL A 67 -2.57 6.26 0.17
N VAL A 68 -2.50 6.96 1.29
CA VAL A 68 -3.63 7.24 2.17
C VAL A 68 -4.04 8.69 2.02
N ILE A 69 -5.33 8.92 1.79
CA ILE A 69 -5.92 10.23 1.58
C ILE A 69 -7.09 10.42 2.53
N VAL A 70 -7.19 11.59 3.14
CA VAL A 70 -8.35 12.02 3.91
C VAL A 70 -8.86 13.32 3.31
N GLY A 71 -10.04 13.27 2.71
CA GLY A 71 -10.57 14.39 1.90
C GLY A 71 -9.65 14.69 0.71
N VAL A 72 -9.02 15.88 0.72
CA VAL A 72 -8.10 16.31 -0.35
C VAL A 72 -6.62 16.18 0.04
N HIS A 73 -6.32 15.63 1.23
CA HIS A 73 -4.97 15.59 1.76
C HIS A 73 -4.37 14.19 1.71
N VAL A 74 -3.20 14.07 1.11
CA VAL A 74 -2.36 12.89 1.21
C VAL A 74 -1.69 12.87 2.58
N LEU A 75 -2.03 11.90 3.43
CA LEU A 75 -1.47 11.78 4.78
C LEU A 75 -0.27 10.84 4.82
N GLY A 76 -0.17 9.91 3.90
CA GLY A 76 0.95 8.99 3.86
C GLY A 76 1.05 8.24 2.53
N CYS A 77 2.25 7.76 2.26
CA CYS A 77 2.50 6.85 1.14
C CYS A 77 3.59 5.85 1.54
N TRP A 78 3.54 4.68 0.96
CA TRP A 78 4.57 3.66 1.18
C TRP A 78 4.88 2.88 -0.08
N SER A 79 6.07 2.27 -0.07
CA SER A 79 6.46 1.25 -1.04
C SER A 79 7.30 0.21 -0.31
N CYS A 80 6.89 -1.05 -0.31
CA CYS A 80 7.58 -2.12 0.40
C CYS A 80 7.59 -3.42 -0.37
N THR A 81 8.62 -4.23 -0.14
CA THR A 81 8.69 -5.59 -0.67
C THR A 81 7.77 -6.48 0.16
N GLN A 82 6.98 -7.31 -0.51
CA GLN A 82 6.15 -8.31 0.17
C GLN A 82 7.02 -9.37 0.86
N SER A 83 6.58 -9.87 2.00
CA SER A 83 7.31 -10.88 2.77
C SER A 83 7.30 -12.25 2.08
N THR A 84 6.21 -12.57 1.39
CA THR A 84 5.99 -13.82 0.66
C THR A 84 6.14 -13.62 -0.84
N ILE A 85 6.39 -14.70 -1.58
CA ILE A 85 6.34 -14.71 -3.04
C ILE A 85 4.89 -14.97 -3.44
N ALA A 86 4.31 -14.05 -4.22
CA ALA A 86 2.99 -14.23 -4.81
C ALA A 86 3.09 -15.13 -6.05
N LEU A 87 2.18 -16.08 -6.20
CA LEU A 87 2.14 -16.99 -7.34
C LEU A 87 1.34 -16.43 -8.53
N SER A 88 0.64 -15.33 -8.32
CA SER A 88 -0.09 -14.62 -9.38
C SER A 88 -0.13 -13.12 -9.12
N SER A 89 -0.41 -12.34 -10.16
CA SER A 89 -0.63 -10.90 -10.05
C SER A 89 -1.80 -10.60 -9.09
N ALA A 90 -2.91 -11.33 -9.21
CA ALA A 90 -4.07 -11.17 -8.32
C ALA A 90 -3.73 -11.38 -6.83
N GLU A 91 -2.82 -12.29 -6.54
CA GLU A 91 -2.36 -12.54 -5.18
C GLU A 91 -1.48 -11.41 -4.66
N SER A 92 -0.55 -10.89 -5.48
CA SER A 92 0.27 -9.74 -5.10
C SER A 92 -0.58 -8.50 -4.83
N GLU A 93 -1.61 -8.26 -5.66
CA GLU A 93 -2.57 -7.18 -5.46
C GLU A 93 -3.40 -7.38 -4.19
N TYR A 94 -3.86 -8.61 -3.93
CA TYR A 94 -4.58 -8.92 -2.70
C TYR A 94 -3.73 -8.65 -1.44
N ILE A 95 -2.44 -9.01 -1.47
CA ILE A 95 -1.51 -8.71 -0.36
C ILE A 95 -1.35 -7.19 -0.18
N ALA A 96 -1.34 -6.41 -1.28
CA ALA A 96 -1.31 -4.95 -1.21
C ALA A 96 -2.60 -4.38 -0.58
N ILE A 97 -3.77 -4.92 -0.95
CA ILE A 97 -5.06 -4.55 -0.33
C ILE A 97 -5.06 -4.84 1.16
N VAL A 98 -4.58 -6.02 1.59
CA VAL A 98 -4.49 -6.38 3.02
C VAL A 98 -3.67 -5.35 3.79
N ARG A 99 -2.51 -4.95 3.26
CA ARG A 99 -1.67 -3.95 3.90
C ARG A 99 -2.34 -2.58 3.92
N GLY A 100 -2.85 -2.12 2.79
CA GLY A 100 -3.53 -0.84 2.70
C GLY A 100 -4.73 -0.74 3.63
N SER A 101 -5.50 -1.82 3.75
CA SER A 101 -6.62 -1.89 4.69
C SER A 101 -6.15 -1.77 6.14
N ALA A 102 -5.02 -2.38 6.50
CA ALA A 102 -4.46 -2.26 7.86
C ALA A 102 -4.03 -0.82 8.17
N GLU A 103 -3.33 -0.15 7.24
CA GLU A 103 -2.93 1.25 7.37
C GLU A 103 -4.16 2.18 7.49
N GLY A 104 -5.16 1.96 6.64
CA GLY A 104 -6.40 2.77 6.65
C GLY A 104 -7.22 2.58 7.92
N ILE A 105 -7.37 1.36 8.43
CA ILE A 105 -8.08 1.09 9.70
C ILE A 105 -7.33 1.75 10.86
N GLY A 106 -5.99 1.68 10.86
CA GLY A 106 -5.19 2.36 11.87
C GLY A 106 -5.48 3.86 11.88
N LEU A 107 -5.57 4.49 10.71
CA LEU A 107 -5.91 5.91 10.62
C LEU A 107 -7.36 6.20 11.03
N CYS A 108 -8.32 5.35 10.68
CA CYS A 108 -9.71 5.49 11.17
C CYS A 108 -9.75 5.46 12.69
N SER A 109 -8.96 4.59 13.34
CA SER A 109 -8.86 4.54 14.80
C SER A 109 -8.29 5.84 15.38
N VAL A 110 -7.24 6.39 14.77
CA VAL A 110 -6.66 7.69 15.18
C VAL A 110 -7.69 8.82 15.03
N LEU A 111 -8.46 8.86 13.93
CA LEU A 111 -9.51 9.85 13.74
C LEU A 111 -10.62 9.72 14.78
N MET A 112 -10.96 8.50 15.19
CA MET A 112 -11.94 8.24 16.24
C MET A 112 -11.46 8.78 17.59
N ASP A 113 -10.15 8.70 17.91
CA ASP A 113 -9.57 9.31 19.11
C ASP A 113 -9.72 10.84 19.11
N PHE A 114 -9.83 11.46 17.93
CA PHE A 114 -10.17 12.87 17.75
C PHE A 114 -11.67 13.13 17.56
N CYS A 115 -12.53 12.22 17.99
CA CYS A 115 -13.99 12.31 17.86
C CYS A 115 -14.47 12.51 16.41
N THR A 116 -13.74 11.99 15.43
CA THR A 116 -14.09 12.05 14.02
C THR A 116 -14.34 10.63 13.50
N GLU A 117 -15.59 10.31 13.21
CA GLU A 117 -15.94 9.02 12.61
C GLU A 117 -15.59 9.02 11.12
N ALA A 118 -14.84 8.01 10.69
CA ALA A 118 -14.50 7.81 9.29
C ALA A 118 -14.51 6.32 8.95
N SER A 119 -14.98 6.02 7.75
CA SER A 119 -15.01 4.66 7.19
C SER A 119 -13.88 4.48 6.17
N LEU A 120 -13.29 3.28 6.14
CA LEU A 120 -12.25 2.94 5.16
C LEU A 120 -12.85 2.68 3.78
N ARG A 121 -12.25 3.26 2.74
CA ARG A 121 -12.44 2.86 1.34
C ARG A 121 -11.11 2.45 0.75
N ALA A 122 -11.00 1.19 0.35
CA ALA A 122 -9.80 0.66 -0.31
C ALA A 122 -10.00 0.59 -1.82
N TRP A 123 -9.10 1.20 -2.58
CA TRP A 123 -9.13 1.29 -4.03
C TRP A 123 -8.01 0.46 -4.64
N ASN A 124 -8.36 -0.42 -5.57
CA ASN A 124 -7.42 -1.25 -6.33
C ASN A 124 -8.01 -1.51 -7.72
N ASP A 125 -7.18 -1.57 -8.74
CA ASP A 125 -7.58 -1.76 -10.14
C ASP A 125 -7.77 -3.23 -10.52
N SER A 126 -7.29 -4.17 -9.71
CA SER A 126 -7.37 -5.60 -9.99
C SER A 126 -8.75 -6.18 -9.66
N SER A 127 -9.56 -6.44 -10.68
CA SER A 127 -10.84 -7.15 -10.52
C SER A 127 -10.69 -8.55 -9.91
N ALA A 128 -9.58 -9.23 -10.21
CA ALA A 128 -9.28 -10.55 -9.66
C ALA A 128 -8.96 -10.48 -8.15
N ALA A 129 -8.15 -9.51 -7.71
CA ALA A 129 -7.87 -9.30 -6.29
C ALA A 129 -9.15 -8.89 -5.53
N ARG A 130 -9.97 -8.02 -6.13
CA ARG A 130 -11.27 -7.64 -5.57
C ARG A 130 -12.18 -8.85 -5.40
N SER A 131 -12.21 -9.78 -6.37
CA SER A 131 -12.97 -11.03 -6.27
C SER A 131 -12.48 -11.90 -5.10
N ILE A 132 -11.17 -11.88 -4.79
CA ILE A 132 -10.62 -12.56 -3.61
C ILE A 132 -11.14 -11.91 -2.32
N CYS A 133 -11.23 -10.59 -2.26
CA CYS A 133 -11.78 -9.88 -1.09
C CYS A 133 -13.25 -10.18 -0.83
N LEU A 134 -14.05 -10.28 -1.90
CA LEU A 134 -15.50 -10.45 -1.80
C LEU A 134 -15.93 -11.89 -1.46
N ARG A 135 -15.13 -12.88 -1.82
CA ARG A 135 -15.44 -14.29 -1.52
C ARG A 135 -15.16 -14.61 -0.05
N GLN A 136 -15.68 -15.73 0.42
CA GLN A 136 -15.36 -16.29 1.73
C GLN A 136 -14.40 -17.47 1.60
N GLY A 137 -13.36 -17.50 2.46
CA GLY A 137 -12.41 -18.60 2.53
C GLY A 137 -11.29 -18.53 1.48
N ILE A 138 -10.46 -19.55 1.52
CA ILE A 138 -9.18 -19.61 0.80
C ILE A 138 -9.40 -19.77 -0.73
N GLY A 139 -10.43 -20.48 -1.14
CA GLY A 139 -10.68 -20.80 -2.57
C GLY A 139 -9.49 -21.51 -3.21
N HIS A 140 -9.06 -21.04 -4.39
CA HIS A 140 -7.92 -21.60 -5.11
C HIS A 140 -6.55 -21.16 -4.56
N VAL A 141 -6.50 -20.17 -3.65
CA VAL A 141 -5.25 -19.58 -3.11
C VAL A 141 -4.84 -20.28 -1.81
N LYS A 142 -4.72 -21.61 -1.85
CA LYS A 142 -4.51 -22.47 -0.67
C LYS A 142 -3.22 -22.20 0.10
N HIS A 143 -2.22 -21.60 -0.53
CA HIS A 143 -0.92 -21.28 0.06
C HIS A 143 -0.89 -19.94 0.81
N LEU A 144 -1.93 -19.11 0.68
CA LEU A 144 -2.03 -17.88 1.44
C LEU A 144 -2.26 -18.17 2.93
N ALA A 145 -1.47 -17.54 3.77
CA ALA A 145 -1.64 -17.67 5.20
C ALA A 145 -3.00 -17.15 5.64
N THR A 146 -3.69 -17.90 6.50
CA THR A 146 -5.03 -17.54 7.02
C THR A 146 -5.07 -16.14 7.64
N LYS A 147 -3.92 -15.69 8.19
CA LYS A 147 -3.76 -14.36 8.79
C LYS A 147 -4.01 -13.19 7.84
N ILE A 148 -4.00 -13.38 6.52
CA ILE A 148 -4.28 -12.31 5.57
C ILE A 148 -5.72 -12.31 5.07
N LEU A 149 -6.52 -13.32 5.45
CA LEU A 149 -7.92 -13.43 5.05
C LEU A 149 -8.89 -12.57 5.88
N TRP A 150 -8.40 -11.89 6.93
CA TRP A 150 -9.23 -11.04 7.79
C TRP A 150 -9.94 -9.92 7.03
N VAL A 151 -9.38 -9.45 5.91
CA VAL A 151 -10.01 -8.44 5.05
C VAL A 151 -11.35 -8.93 4.54
N GLN A 152 -11.50 -10.21 4.18
CA GLN A 152 -12.77 -10.80 3.74
C GLN A 152 -13.86 -10.66 4.80
N GLN A 153 -13.50 -10.79 6.09
CA GLN A 153 -14.43 -10.61 7.20
C GLN A 153 -14.87 -9.15 7.36
N ARG A 154 -13.93 -8.21 7.16
CA ARG A 154 -14.22 -6.77 7.21
C ARG A 154 -15.13 -6.33 6.07
N VAL A 155 -14.84 -6.81 4.86
CA VAL A 155 -15.67 -6.57 3.67
C VAL A 155 -17.11 -7.06 3.91
N LYS A 156 -17.27 -8.26 4.50
CA LYS A 156 -18.59 -8.79 4.84
C LYS A 156 -19.35 -7.92 5.85
N ARG A 157 -18.64 -7.33 6.82
CA ARG A 157 -19.23 -6.42 7.83
C ARG A 157 -19.53 -5.03 7.26
N LYS A 158 -19.23 -4.76 5.99
CA LYS A 158 -19.30 -3.45 5.34
C LYS A 158 -18.41 -2.38 5.99
N ASP A 159 -17.36 -2.82 6.67
CA ASP A 159 -16.39 -1.93 7.33
C ASP A 159 -15.29 -1.46 6.35
N CYS A 160 -15.25 -2.03 5.14
CA CYS A 160 -14.31 -1.71 4.06
C CYS A 160 -14.99 -1.94 2.71
N LEU A 161 -14.91 -1.02 1.82
CA LEU A 161 -15.09 -0.96 0.35
C LEU A 161 -15.86 0.26 -0.06
#